data_0716cf7816f8514dff9ff78f9c643614
#
_entry.id   0716cf7816f8514dff9ff78f9c643614
#
_cell.length_a   1.000
_cell.length_b   1.000
_cell.length_c   1.000
_cell.angle_alpha   90.00
_cell.angle_beta   90.00
_cell.angle_gamma   90.00
#
_symmetry.space_group_name_H-M   'P 1'
#
loop_
_entity.id
_entity.type
_entity.pdbx_description
1 polymer ?
#
loop_
_entity_poly.entity_id
_entity_poly.type
_entity_poly.pdbx_seq_one_letter_code
_entity_poly.pdbx_strand_id
1 'polypeptide(L)'
;MAGNGVIALVSWGPLCMRPGTTHRPTLEEFFRIIDHVADMAGNVDHVALSTDMSIGTYPDHVHDPFGAPEYPDITAQYDRHVTADFRSPMRQVEGFGDYADIVQVAEGLSEWGFSDEEVRKILAENFLRVCHEVWPGA
;
A
#
# COMPACT_ATOMS: atom_id res chain seq x y z
N MET A 1 17.50 -1.74 15.23
CA MET A 1 17.09 -3.09 14.74
C MET A 1 18.28 -3.76 14.09
N ALA A 2 18.54 -5.03 14.38
CA ALA A 2 19.71 -5.75 13.87
C ALA A 2 19.39 -6.54 12.58
N GLY A 3 18.64 -5.99 11.67
CA GLY A 3 18.27 -6.65 10.42
C GLY A 3 18.15 -5.67 9.25
N ASN A 4 18.55 -6.11 8.05
CA ASN A 4 18.50 -5.31 6.82
C ASN A 4 17.15 -5.38 6.07
N GLY A 5 16.10 -5.89 6.71
CA GLY A 5 14.80 -6.04 6.09
C GLY A 5 14.06 -4.73 5.84
N VAL A 6 12.95 -4.80 5.10
CA VAL A 6 12.03 -3.69 4.87
C VAL A 6 10.60 -4.08 5.26
N ILE A 7 9.83 -3.09 5.64
CA ILE A 7 8.39 -3.17 5.83
C ILE A 7 7.75 -2.48 4.61
N ALA A 8 7.12 -3.26 3.74
CA ALA A 8 6.41 -2.72 2.60
C ALA A 8 4.98 -2.34 3.03
N LEU A 9 4.70 -1.05 3.07
CA LEU A 9 3.42 -0.48 3.45
C LEU A 9 2.48 -0.48 2.26
N VAL A 10 1.34 -1.14 2.41
CA VAL A 10 0.40 -1.33 1.32
C VAL A 10 -0.65 -0.22 1.29
N SER A 11 -0.88 0.37 0.11
CA SER A 11 -1.85 1.44 -0.10
C SER A 11 -3.30 0.94 -0.23
N TRP A 12 -3.56 -0.32 0.12
CA TRP A 12 -4.91 -0.85 0.12
C TRP A 12 -5.77 -0.17 1.19
N GLY A 13 -6.85 0.49 0.76
CA GLY A 13 -7.66 1.39 1.58
C GLY A 13 -8.05 0.85 2.95
N PRO A 14 -8.58 -0.40 3.07
CA PRO A 14 -8.96 -0.93 4.39
C PRO A 14 -7.85 -0.96 5.43
N LEU A 15 -6.59 -1.10 5.02
CA LEU A 15 -5.44 -1.08 5.93
C LEU A 15 -4.97 0.34 6.27
N CYS A 16 -5.39 1.32 5.48
CA CYS A 16 -5.04 2.74 5.70
C CYS A 16 -6.10 3.48 6.53
N MET A 17 -7.25 2.85 6.82
CA MET A 17 -8.34 3.45 7.58
C MET A 17 -8.00 3.59 9.05
N ARG A 18 -8.35 4.74 9.61
CA ARG A 18 -8.36 4.90 11.07
C ARG A 18 -9.59 4.21 11.66
N PRO A 19 -9.48 3.63 12.87
CA PRO A 19 -10.64 3.10 13.56
C PRO A 19 -11.77 4.13 13.69
N GLY A 20 -12.98 3.74 13.27
CA GLY A 20 -14.17 4.60 13.36
C GLY A 20 -14.37 5.56 12.19
N THR A 21 -13.51 5.58 11.17
CA THR A 21 -13.74 6.32 9.93
C THR A 21 -14.51 5.47 8.92
N THR A 22 -15.29 6.13 8.06
CA THR A 22 -16.06 5.49 6.99
C THR A 22 -15.79 6.08 5.62
N HIS A 23 -14.90 7.07 5.55
CA HIS A 23 -14.47 7.67 4.28
C HIS A 23 -13.28 6.89 3.68
N ARG A 24 -13.13 6.99 2.38
CA ARG A 24 -11.97 6.46 1.66
C ARG A 24 -10.70 7.13 2.17
N PRO A 25 -9.65 6.37 2.54
CA PRO A 25 -8.40 6.96 2.99
C PRO A 25 -7.75 7.82 1.91
N THR A 26 -7.18 8.94 2.31
CA THR A 26 -6.44 9.86 1.43
C THR A 26 -4.96 9.52 1.39
N LEU A 27 -4.23 10.10 0.41
CA LEU A 27 -2.76 10.03 0.38
C LEU A 27 -2.13 10.58 1.66
N GLU A 28 -2.69 11.65 2.23
CA GLU A 28 -2.21 12.23 3.49
C GLU A 28 -2.30 11.22 4.65
N GLU A 29 -3.39 10.45 4.73
CA GLU A 29 -3.53 9.41 5.75
C GLU A 29 -2.54 8.27 5.54
N PHE A 30 -2.24 7.93 4.29
CA PHE A 30 -1.22 6.95 3.96
C PHE A 30 0.19 7.44 4.27
N PHE A 31 0.51 8.71 3.98
CA PHE A 31 1.81 9.28 4.32
C PHE A 31 2.06 9.33 5.83
N ARG A 32 1.02 9.54 6.65
CA ARG A 32 1.14 9.42 8.11
C ARG A 32 1.53 8.03 8.57
N ILE A 33 1.10 6.98 7.87
CA ILE A 33 1.50 5.60 8.18
C ILE A 33 2.99 5.41 7.84
N ILE A 34 3.42 5.93 6.68
CA ILE A 34 4.82 5.90 6.24
C ILE A 34 5.71 6.62 7.27
N ASP A 35 5.35 7.84 7.63
CA ASP A 35 6.04 8.68 8.60
C ASP A 35 6.13 8.00 9.97
N HIS A 36 5.03 7.44 10.45
CA HIS A 36 5.00 6.71 11.72
C HIS A 36 5.96 5.52 11.74
N VAL A 37 6.04 4.76 10.66
CA VAL A 37 6.96 3.60 10.58
C VAL A 37 8.41 4.08 10.46
N ALA A 38 8.68 5.15 9.72
CA ALA A 38 9.98 5.77 9.64
C ALA A 38 10.45 6.29 11.00
N ASP A 39 9.58 6.95 11.75
CA ASP A 39 9.83 7.41 13.11
C ASP A 39 10.17 6.26 14.07
N MET A 40 9.39 5.18 14.04
CA MET A 40 9.66 4.00 14.86
C MET A 40 10.99 3.33 14.52
N ALA A 41 11.38 3.35 13.26
CA ALA A 41 12.66 2.81 12.78
C ALA A 41 13.84 3.77 13.03
N GLY A 42 13.57 5.06 13.23
CA GLY A 42 14.55 6.13 13.37
C GLY A 42 15.11 6.66 12.05
N ASN A 43 14.65 6.10 10.91
CA ASN A 43 14.97 6.52 9.55
C ASN A 43 14.06 5.79 8.53
N VAL A 44 14.19 6.12 7.25
CA VAL A 44 13.40 5.50 6.17
C VAL A 44 14.03 4.23 5.57
N ASP A 45 15.20 3.79 6.02
CA ASP A 45 15.96 2.70 5.38
C ASP A 45 15.26 1.34 5.45
N HIS A 46 14.24 1.23 6.30
CA HIS A 46 13.42 0.04 6.47
C HIS A 46 11.99 0.18 5.93
N VAL A 47 11.67 1.28 5.26
CA VAL A 47 10.33 1.56 4.72
C VAL A 47 10.32 1.33 3.21
N ALA A 48 9.31 0.64 2.72
CA ALA A 48 9.06 0.46 1.29
C ALA A 48 7.57 0.64 0.98
N LEU A 49 7.26 0.95 -0.27
CA LEU A 49 5.90 1.05 -0.78
C LEU A 49 5.42 -0.30 -1.33
N SER A 50 4.14 -0.59 -1.12
CA SER A 50 3.40 -1.69 -1.75
C SER A 50 1.99 -1.24 -2.11
N THR A 51 1.30 -1.92 -3.01
CA THR A 51 0.02 -1.45 -3.53
C THR A 51 -1.14 -2.44 -3.40
N ASP A 52 -0.90 -3.73 -3.50
CA ASP A 52 -1.95 -4.74 -3.71
C ASP A 52 -2.82 -4.46 -4.95
N MET A 53 -2.24 -3.76 -5.96
CA MET A 53 -2.92 -3.46 -7.22
C MET A 53 -2.77 -4.61 -8.20
N SER A 54 -3.85 -4.91 -8.93
CA SER A 54 -3.82 -5.81 -10.07
C SER A 54 -3.32 -5.07 -11.32
N ILE A 55 -2.64 -5.79 -12.22
CA ILE A 55 -2.34 -5.27 -13.54
C ILE A 55 -3.62 -5.35 -14.39
N GLY A 56 -4.03 -4.22 -14.97
CA GLY A 56 -5.26 -4.10 -15.73
C GLY A 56 -6.48 -3.79 -14.87
N THR A 57 -7.68 -3.99 -15.44
CA THR A 57 -8.93 -3.71 -14.74
C THR A 57 -9.13 -4.69 -13.59
N TYR A 58 -9.34 -4.15 -12.42
CA TYR A 58 -9.65 -4.96 -11.25
C TYR A 58 -11.04 -5.58 -11.40
N PRO A 59 -11.21 -6.89 -11.16
CA PRO A 59 -12.51 -7.54 -11.24
C PRO A 59 -13.47 -6.91 -10.21
N ASP A 60 -14.65 -6.52 -10.66
CA ASP A 60 -15.73 -6.08 -9.77
C ASP A 60 -16.38 -7.32 -9.12
N HIS A 61 -15.83 -7.73 -7.99
CA HIS A 61 -16.34 -8.90 -7.27
C HIS A 61 -17.73 -8.71 -6.65
N VAL A 62 -18.20 -7.48 -6.57
CA VAL A 62 -19.57 -7.20 -6.06
C VAL A 62 -20.61 -7.63 -7.09
N HIS A 63 -20.28 -7.51 -8.37
CA HIS A 63 -21.17 -7.84 -9.50
C HIS A 63 -20.70 -9.06 -10.29
N ASP A 64 -19.63 -9.74 -9.85
CA ASP A 64 -19.16 -10.95 -10.48
C ASP A 64 -20.08 -12.14 -10.15
N PRO A 65 -20.92 -12.59 -11.10
CA PRO A 65 -21.77 -13.74 -10.89
C PRO A 65 -21.00 -15.07 -10.99
N PHE A 66 -19.69 -15.02 -11.20
CA PHE A 66 -18.87 -16.20 -11.43
C PHE A 66 -18.52 -16.95 -10.16
N GLY A 67 -19.52 -17.58 -9.64
CA GLY A 67 -19.31 -18.74 -8.89
C GLY A 67 -19.07 -18.54 -7.40
N ALA A 68 -19.30 -19.60 -6.70
CA ALA A 68 -18.94 -19.73 -5.31
C ALA A 68 -17.46 -19.34 -5.15
N PRO A 69 -17.13 -18.51 -4.16
CA PRO A 69 -15.74 -18.13 -3.92
C PRO A 69 -14.91 -19.41 -3.73
N GLU A 70 -13.75 -19.43 -4.36
CA GLU A 70 -12.82 -20.56 -4.26
C GLU A 70 -12.45 -20.87 -2.79
N TYR A 71 -12.56 -19.84 -1.94
CA TYR A 71 -12.33 -19.92 -0.49
C TYR A 71 -13.48 -19.26 0.29
N PRO A 72 -14.62 -19.93 0.44
CA PRO A 72 -15.83 -19.34 1.02
C PRO A 72 -15.65 -18.84 2.46
N ASP A 73 -14.83 -19.52 3.26
CA ASP A 73 -14.60 -19.12 4.65
C ASP A 73 -13.79 -17.84 4.76
N ILE A 74 -12.77 -17.68 3.89
CA ILE A 74 -11.95 -16.46 3.82
C ILE A 74 -12.80 -15.29 3.33
N THR A 75 -13.61 -15.53 2.31
CA THR A 75 -14.52 -14.51 1.76
C THR A 75 -15.54 -14.07 2.79
N ALA A 76 -16.14 -15.00 3.53
CA ALA A 76 -17.12 -14.70 4.57
C ALA A 76 -16.51 -13.89 5.74
N GLN A 77 -15.25 -14.14 6.08
CA GLN A 77 -14.53 -13.34 7.08
C GLN A 77 -14.20 -11.95 6.54
N TYR A 78 -13.73 -11.88 5.30
CA TYR A 78 -13.44 -10.62 4.62
C TYR A 78 -14.67 -9.72 4.57
N ASP A 79 -15.83 -10.28 4.24
CA ASP A 79 -17.11 -9.58 4.16
C ASP A 79 -17.57 -8.96 5.49
N ARG A 80 -17.09 -9.46 6.61
CA ARG A 80 -17.41 -8.93 7.93
C ARG A 80 -16.62 -7.65 8.27
N HIS A 81 -15.45 -7.48 7.65
CA HIS A 81 -14.50 -6.45 8.02
C HIS A 81 -14.31 -5.41 6.92
N VAL A 82 -14.68 -5.73 5.68
CA VAL A 82 -14.47 -4.89 4.50
C VAL A 82 -15.80 -4.65 3.81
N THR A 83 -16.18 -3.38 3.70
CA THR A 83 -17.41 -3.00 3.00
C THR A 83 -17.30 -3.25 1.50
N ALA A 84 -18.43 -3.31 0.79
CA ALA A 84 -18.48 -3.50 -0.66
C ALA A 84 -17.65 -2.45 -1.43
N ASP A 85 -17.59 -1.22 -0.91
CA ASP A 85 -16.83 -0.12 -1.54
C ASP A 85 -15.33 -0.44 -1.65
N PHE A 86 -14.77 -1.17 -0.69
CA PHE A 86 -13.36 -1.57 -0.71
C PHE A 86 -13.04 -2.78 -1.60
N ARG A 87 -14.05 -3.35 -2.24
CA ARG A 87 -13.88 -4.41 -3.25
C ARG A 87 -13.94 -3.89 -4.66
N SER A 88 -14.35 -2.63 -4.84
CA SER A 88 -14.40 -1.93 -6.12
C SER A 88 -13.01 -1.38 -6.50
N PRO A 89 -12.86 -0.82 -7.71
CA PRO A 89 -11.67 -0.04 -8.06
C PRO A 89 -11.34 1.10 -7.10
N MET A 90 -12.33 1.53 -6.29
CA MET A 90 -12.14 2.55 -5.24
C MET A 90 -11.50 2.03 -3.96
N ARG A 91 -11.08 0.79 -3.90
CA ARG A 91 -10.45 0.16 -2.73
C ARG A 91 -9.07 0.71 -2.38
N GLN A 92 -8.42 1.35 -3.31
CA GLN A 92 -7.12 1.98 -3.09
C GLN A 92 -7.27 3.34 -2.41
N VAL A 93 -6.20 3.82 -1.82
CA VAL A 93 -6.12 5.18 -1.29
C VAL A 93 -6.51 6.19 -2.37
N GLU A 94 -7.26 7.22 -2.01
CA GLU A 94 -7.64 8.29 -2.92
C GLU A 94 -6.39 9.01 -3.42
N GLY A 95 -6.27 9.17 -4.75
CA GLY A 95 -5.06 9.73 -5.40
C GLY A 95 -3.97 8.71 -5.71
N PHE A 96 -4.18 7.40 -5.35
CA PHE A 96 -3.28 6.31 -5.74
C PHE A 96 -4.09 5.07 -6.10
N GLY A 97 -4.78 5.10 -7.22
CA GLY A 97 -5.64 4.02 -7.72
C GLY A 97 -5.06 3.23 -8.89
N ASP A 98 -3.99 3.74 -9.51
CA ASP A 98 -3.28 3.15 -10.65
C ASP A 98 -1.77 3.31 -10.48
N TYR A 99 -0.99 2.47 -11.15
CA TYR A 99 0.48 2.58 -11.14
C TYR A 99 0.99 3.89 -11.73
N ALA A 100 0.24 4.52 -12.64
CA ALA A 100 0.59 5.83 -13.19
C ALA A 100 0.53 6.95 -12.14
N ASP A 101 -0.23 6.76 -11.07
CA ASP A 101 -0.36 7.71 -9.97
C ASP A 101 0.90 7.78 -9.08
N ILE A 102 1.90 6.93 -9.32
CA ILE A 102 3.14 6.91 -8.54
C ILE A 102 3.86 8.27 -8.52
N VAL A 103 3.68 9.06 -9.57
CA VAL A 103 4.25 10.41 -9.64
C VAL A 103 3.62 11.31 -8.58
N GLN A 104 2.30 11.22 -8.38
CA GLN A 104 1.59 11.98 -7.35
C GLN A 104 2.02 11.54 -5.94
N VAL A 105 2.30 10.25 -5.76
CA VAL A 105 2.83 9.73 -4.49
C VAL A 105 4.22 10.30 -4.21
N ALA A 106 5.10 10.35 -5.22
CA ALA A 106 6.44 10.91 -5.09
C ALA A 106 6.39 12.40 -4.73
N GLU A 107 5.57 13.17 -5.46
CA GLU A 107 5.37 14.60 -5.20
C GLU A 107 4.79 14.82 -3.79
N GLY A 108 3.76 14.06 -3.43
CA GLY A 108 3.13 14.16 -2.11
C GLY A 108 4.07 13.81 -0.95
N LEU A 109 4.94 12.81 -1.10
CA LEU A 109 5.96 12.50 -0.09
C LEU A 109 6.97 13.65 0.07
N SER A 110 7.39 14.28 -1.03
CA SER A 110 8.27 15.45 -0.98
C SER A 110 7.58 16.66 -0.30
N GLU A 111 6.30 16.90 -0.62
CA GLU A 111 5.49 17.94 0.03
C GLU A 111 5.26 17.65 1.51
N TRP A 112 5.18 16.38 1.90
CA TRP A 112 5.06 15.94 3.29
C TRP A 112 6.32 16.26 4.11
N GLY A 113 7.48 16.35 3.46
CA GLY A 113 8.74 16.73 4.08
C GLY A 113 9.88 15.71 3.94
N PHE A 114 9.67 14.62 3.21
CA PHE A 114 10.77 13.70 2.88
C PHE A 114 11.67 14.32 1.81
N SER A 115 12.98 14.16 1.98
CA SER A 115 13.95 14.55 0.97
C SER A 115 13.87 13.65 -0.28
N ASP A 116 14.39 14.12 -1.41
CA ASP A 116 14.43 13.36 -2.67
C ASP A 116 15.12 11.99 -2.50
N GLU A 117 16.13 11.91 -1.62
CA GLU A 117 16.81 10.65 -1.30
C GLU A 117 15.87 9.69 -0.56
N GLU A 118 15.15 10.19 0.44
CA GLU A 118 14.20 9.40 1.22
C GLU A 118 13.02 8.93 0.37
N VAL A 119 12.52 9.79 -0.51
CA VAL A 119 11.45 9.42 -1.46
C VAL A 119 11.91 8.26 -2.36
N ARG A 120 13.11 8.32 -2.94
CA ARG A 120 13.65 7.20 -3.75
C ARG A 120 13.80 5.91 -2.93
N LYS A 121 14.28 6.01 -1.70
CA LYS A 121 14.40 4.86 -0.78
C LYS A 121 13.03 4.21 -0.52
N ILE A 122 12.04 5.01 -0.16
CA ILE A 122 10.68 4.53 0.13
C ILE A 122 10.04 3.88 -1.11
N LEU A 123 10.17 4.52 -2.28
CA LEU A 123 9.49 4.06 -3.48
C LEU A 123 10.16 2.84 -4.13
N ALA A 124 11.48 2.68 -4.02
CA ALA A 124 12.19 1.64 -4.75
C ALA A 124 13.48 1.12 -4.08
N GLU A 125 14.40 1.99 -3.67
CA GLU A 125 15.78 1.59 -3.39
C GLU A 125 15.89 0.62 -2.21
N ASN A 126 15.09 0.79 -1.16
CA ASN A 126 15.08 -0.11 -0.02
C ASN A 126 14.64 -1.53 -0.40
N PHE A 127 13.62 -1.65 -1.23
CA PHE A 127 13.15 -2.96 -1.71
C PHE A 127 14.17 -3.60 -2.64
N LEU A 128 14.73 -2.82 -3.58
CA LEU A 128 15.77 -3.30 -4.49
C LEU A 128 17.02 -3.76 -3.73
N ARG A 129 17.41 -3.06 -2.69
CA ARG A 129 18.53 -3.48 -1.81
C ARG A 129 18.30 -4.88 -1.26
N VAL A 130 17.12 -5.15 -0.71
CA VAL A 130 16.78 -6.49 -0.20
C VAL A 130 16.77 -7.53 -1.32
N CYS A 131 16.23 -7.21 -2.49
CA CYS A 131 16.25 -8.10 -3.64
C CYS A 131 17.69 -8.47 -4.05
N HIS A 132 18.58 -7.51 -4.13
CA HIS A 132 20.01 -7.75 -4.46
C HIS A 132 20.74 -8.60 -3.42
N GLU A 133 20.39 -8.45 -2.14
CA GLU A 133 20.97 -9.26 -1.06
C GLU A 133 20.47 -10.73 -1.13
N VAL A 134 19.20 -10.94 -1.47
CA VAL A 134 18.57 -12.27 -1.48
C VAL A 134 18.77 -13.01 -2.79
N TRP A 135 18.84 -12.30 -3.91
CA TRP A 135 19.02 -12.83 -5.25
C TRP A 135 20.31 -12.31 -5.90
N PRO A 136 21.49 -12.72 -5.42
CA PRO A 136 22.74 -12.25 -5.98
C PRO A 136 22.86 -12.72 -7.45
N GLY A 137 22.90 -11.75 -8.37
CA GLY A 137 22.99 -11.99 -9.81
C GLY A 137 21.67 -11.78 -10.59
N ALA A 138 20.65 -11.19 -9.98
CA ALA A 138 19.48 -10.69 -10.68
C ALA A 138 19.76 -9.33 -11.33
#